data_a111245762e370b1da9087aa493cb11d
#
_entry.id   a111245762e370b1da9087aa493cb11d
#
_cell.length_a   1.000
_cell.length_b   1.000
_cell.length_c   1.000
_cell.angle_alpha   90.00
_cell.angle_beta   90.00
_cell.angle_gamma   90.00
#
_symmetry.space_group_name_H-M   'P 1'
#
loop_
_entity.id
_entity.type
_entity.pdbx_description
1 polymer ?
#
loop_
_entity_poly.entity_id
_entity_poly.type
_entity_poly.pdbx_seq_one_letter_code
_entity_poly.pdbx_strand_id
1 'polypeptide(L)'
;LNNRHGRAVDGGLAIRVSGVAPAGARVAVCGRDAERQGETFSADVVLREHETSITAICAGDSGSHEDRARVVWDRDSFPRYRFSIDDNSFFLRDIHQKQYRSLFDSFYLAMLRKLHQDYGVKFTVNIYYTTADGFDLAQFSDRYKGEWRDCADWLKLAFHAHADKPDRPYEDAPPEKLIADFDRVAEQIHRFAGAQSYAPPTVIHWGMTRQESLKPLFERGVRALSGYFVKWGGRYDVNYRFDDTISGYLSQHDCWKHFESGI
;
A
#
# COMPACT_ATOMS: atom_id res chain seq x y z
N LEU A 1 -15.99 -2.09 7.74
CA LEU A 1 -16.72 -1.96 6.48
C LEU A 1 -16.48 -3.22 5.67
N ASN A 2 -17.52 -3.97 5.40
CA ASN A 2 -17.42 -5.21 4.64
C ASN A 2 -17.91 -4.95 3.21
N ASN A 3 -17.05 -4.37 2.39
CA ASN A 3 -17.35 -4.06 1.00
C ASN A 3 -17.17 -5.31 0.13
N ARG A 4 -17.98 -6.31 0.40
CA ARG A 4 -18.03 -7.49 -0.45
C ARG A 4 -18.77 -7.16 -1.73
N HIS A 5 -18.02 -7.07 -2.81
CA HIS A 5 -18.57 -6.91 -4.14
C HIS A 5 -18.77 -8.30 -4.76
N GLY A 6 -20.02 -8.63 -5.01
CA GLY A 6 -20.36 -9.83 -5.72
C GLY A 6 -20.81 -11.01 -4.88
N ARG A 7 -21.19 -12.07 -5.57
CA ARG A 7 -21.70 -13.32 -5.04
C ARG A 7 -20.94 -14.49 -5.64
N ALA A 8 -20.46 -15.38 -4.78
CA ALA A 8 -19.81 -16.61 -5.25
C ALA A 8 -20.80 -17.45 -6.09
N VAL A 9 -20.34 -17.92 -7.23
CA VAL A 9 -21.05 -18.80 -8.15
C VAL A 9 -20.12 -19.95 -8.55
N ASP A 10 -20.65 -20.95 -9.23
CA ASP A 10 -19.82 -22.06 -9.70
C ASP A 10 -18.67 -21.57 -10.59
N GLY A 11 -17.44 -21.83 -10.14
CA GLY A 11 -16.20 -21.44 -10.82
C GLY A 11 -15.97 -19.94 -10.96
N GLY A 12 -16.61 -19.06 -10.13
CA GLY A 12 -16.41 -17.64 -10.30
C GLY A 12 -17.04 -16.73 -9.24
N LEU A 13 -16.91 -15.43 -9.48
CA LEU A 13 -17.53 -14.37 -8.70
C LEU A 13 -18.47 -13.56 -9.61
N ALA A 14 -19.78 -13.61 -9.38
CA ALA A 14 -20.75 -12.74 -10.06
C ALA A 14 -20.70 -11.34 -9.42
N ILE A 15 -20.45 -10.33 -10.23
CA ILE A 15 -20.49 -8.91 -9.85
C ILE A 15 -21.52 -8.17 -10.69
N ARG A 16 -22.08 -7.08 -10.15
CA ARG A 16 -22.95 -6.17 -10.90
C ARG A 16 -22.13 -5.00 -11.42
N VAL A 17 -22.11 -4.86 -12.73
CA VAL A 17 -21.48 -3.75 -13.44
C VAL A 17 -22.56 -2.74 -13.77
N SER A 18 -22.31 -1.46 -13.52
CA SER A 18 -23.23 -0.38 -13.85
C SER A 18 -22.49 0.82 -14.44
N GLY A 19 -23.20 1.62 -15.20
CA GLY A 19 -22.67 2.82 -15.80
C GLY A 19 -23.78 3.72 -16.36
N VAL A 20 -23.35 4.77 -17.06
CA VAL A 20 -24.24 5.75 -17.68
C VAL A 20 -24.05 5.73 -19.21
N ALA A 21 -25.14 5.80 -19.94
CA ALA A 21 -25.15 5.92 -21.40
C ALA A 21 -26.37 6.72 -21.84
N PRO A 22 -26.36 7.40 -23.01
CA PRO A 22 -27.49 8.17 -23.49
C PRO A 22 -28.81 7.40 -23.44
N ALA A 23 -29.90 8.08 -23.10
CA ALA A 23 -31.22 7.47 -23.08
C ALA A 23 -31.55 6.90 -24.47
N GLY A 24 -32.13 5.68 -24.49
CA GLY A 24 -32.48 4.99 -25.76
C GLY A 24 -31.33 4.24 -26.43
N ALA A 25 -30.07 4.48 -26.07
CA ALA A 25 -28.95 3.73 -26.62
C ALA A 25 -28.94 2.28 -26.10
N ARG A 26 -28.63 1.33 -26.98
CA ARG A 26 -28.39 -0.06 -26.60
C ARG A 26 -27.02 -0.19 -25.96
N VAL A 27 -26.94 -0.86 -24.82
CA VAL A 27 -25.67 -1.14 -24.15
C VAL A 27 -25.47 -2.64 -23.98
N ALA A 28 -24.32 -3.12 -24.38
CA ALA A 28 -23.88 -4.49 -24.13
C ALA A 28 -22.64 -4.49 -23.23
N VAL A 29 -22.65 -5.31 -22.17
CA VAL A 29 -21.51 -5.52 -21.27
C VAL A 29 -20.97 -6.92 -21.47
N CYS A 30 -19.69 -7.06 -21.83
CA CYS A 30 -19.06 -8.33 -22.19
C CYS A 30 -19.90 -9.14 -23.19
N GLY A 31 -20.46 -8.46 -24.20
CA GLY A 31 -21.28 -9.06 -25.25
C GLY A 31 -22.70 -9.45 -24.86
N ARG A 32 -23.17 -9.12 -23.68
CA ARG A 32 -24.55 -9.35 -23.21
C ARG A 32 -25.30 -8.05 -23.06
N ASP A 33 -26.57 -8.01 -23.49
CA ASP A 33 -27.40 -6.82 -23.33
C ASP A 33 -27.53 -6.47 -21.85
N ALA A 34 -27.31 -5.19 -21.53
CA ALA A 34 -27.49 -4.62 -20.22
C ALA A 34 -28.92 -4.20 -19.95
N GLU A 35 -29.38 -4.35 -18.70
CA GLU A 35 -30.63 -3.77 -18.22
C GLU A 35 -30.52 -2.24 -18.24
N ARG A 36 -31.59 -1.55 -18.68
CA ARG A 36 -31.63 -0.09 -18.77
C ARG A 36 -32.67 0.49 -17.82
N GLN A 37 -32.28 1.60 -17.15
CA GLN A 37 -33.20 2.44 -16.39
C GLN A 37 -32.86 3.93 -16.68
N GLY A 38 -33.52 4.51 -17.66
CA GLY A 38 -33.20 5.84 -18.17
C GLY A 38 -31.79 5.87 -18.76
N GLU A 39 -30.93 6.75 -18.23
CA GLU A 39 -29.53 6.86 -18.63
C GLU A 39 -28.60 5.83 -17.97
N THR A 40 -29.04 5.14 -16.92
CA THR A 40 -28.24 4.12 -16.29
C THR A 40 -28.40 2.76 -16.96
N PHE A 41 -27.31 1.98 -16.93
CA PHE A 41 -27.34 0.58 -17.32
C PHE A 41 -26.73 -0.30 -16.23
N SER A 42 -27.09 -1.59 -16.22
CA SER A 42 -26.43 -2.58 -15.37
C SER A 42 -26.47 -3.96 -16.01
N ALA A 43 -25.45 -4.77 -15.67
CA ALA A 43 -25.36 -6.16 -16.11
C ALA A 43 -24.60 -6.98 -15.07
N ASP A 44 -24.97 -8.26 -14.92
CA ASP A 44 -24.21 -9.20 -14.10
C ASP A 44 -23.12 -9.84 -14.96
N VAL A 45 -21.87 -9.79 -14.45
CA VAL A 45 -20.69 -10.37 -15.08
C VAL A 45 -20.07 -11.39 -14.12
N VAL A 46 -19.66 -12.54 -14.61
CA VAL A 46 -18.98 -13.55 -13.82
C VAL A 46 -17.48 -13.47 -14.08
N LEU A 47 -16.73 -13.09 -13.04
CA LEU A 47 -15.28 -13.14 -13.05
C LEU A 47 -14.83 -14.60 -12.84
N ARG A 48 -13.93 -15.10 -13.69
CA ARG A 48 -13.36 -16.45 -13.60
C ARG A 48 -11.84 -16.43 -13.42
N GLU A 49 -11.22 -15.34 -13.84
CA GLU A 49 -9.78 -15.13 -13.78
C GLU A 49 -9.42 -14.14 -12.68
N HIS A 50 -8.16 -14.14 -12.25
CA HIS A 50 -7.64 -13.18 -11.28
C HIS A 50 -7.80 -11.73 -11.76
N GLU A 51 -7.48 -11.46 -13.01
CA GLU A 51 -7.72 -10.15 -13.66
C GLU A 51 -8.67 -10.33 -14.84
N THR A 52 -9.71 -9.52 -14.91
CA THR A 52 -10.71 -9.55 -15.97
C THR A 52 -10.90 -8.15 -16.55
N SER A 53 -10.86 -8.04 -17.88
CA SER A 53 -11.26 -6.82 -18.59
C SER A 53 -12.75 -6.86 -18.87
N ILE A 54 -13.48 -5.89 -18.33
CA ILE A 54 -14.90 -5.70 -18.57
C ILE A 54 -15.04 -4.62 -19.65
N THR A 55 -15.74 -4.96 -20.73
CA THR A 55 -16.00 -4.04 -21.84
C THR A 55 -17.48 -3.71 -21.88
N ALA A 56 -17.80 -2.42 -21.91
CA ALA A 56 -19.15 -1.93 -22.19
C ALA A 56 -19.18 -1.24 -23.56
N ILE A 57 -20.11 -1.64 -24.42
CA ILE A 57 -20.30 -1.06 -25.75
C ILE A 57 -21.68 -0.41 -25.79
N CYS A 58 -21.71 0.88 -26.07
CA CYS A 58 -22.93 1.66 -26.28
C CYS A 58 -23.11 1.89 -27.77
N ALA A 59 -24.25 1.49 -28.33
CA ALA A 59 -24.62 1.72 -29.72
C ALA A 59 -25.85 2.63 -29.80
N GLY A 60 -25.75 3.70 -30.58
CA GLY A 60 -26.82 4.67 -30.81
C GLY A 60 -26.70 5.32 -32.20
N ASP A 61 -27.57 6.28 -32.49
CA ASP A 61 -27.64 6.96 -33.80
C ASP A 61 -26.35 7.68 -34.21
N SER A 62 -25.52 8.07 -33.23
CA SER A 62 -24.23 8.74 -33.43
C SER A 62 -23.05 7.78 -33.60
N GLY A 63 -23.29 6.46 -33.60
CA GLY A 63 -22.26 5.43 -33.73
C GLY A 63 -22.12 4.55 -32.49
N SER A 64 -20.98 3.89 -32.40
CA SER A 64 -20.65 3.00 -31.29
C SER A 64 -19.51 3.56 -30.46
N HIS A 65 -19.67 3.53 -29.14
CA HIS A 65 -18.62 3.89 -28.15
C HIS A 65 -18.32 2.70 -27.25
N GLU A 66 -17.06 2.53 -26.93
CA GLU A 66 -16.59 1.46 -26.05
C GLU A 66 -15.88 2.07 -24.82
N ASP A 67 -16.17 1.50 -23.66
CA ASP A 67 -15.45 1.77 -22.41
C ASP A 67 -14.97 0.46 -21.78
N ARG A 68 -13.85 0.52 -21.05
CA ARG A 68 -13.21 -0.66 -20.45
C ARG A 68 -12.83 -0.39 -19.01
N ALA A 69 -13.10 -1.37 -18.15
CA ALA A 69 -12.59 -1.43 -16.78
C ALA A 69 -11.85 -2.73 -16.55
N ARG A 70 -10.71 -2.67 -15.86
CA ARG A 70 -10.03 -3.88 -15.35
C ARG A 70 -10.45 -4.13 -13.91
N VAL A 71 -10.76 -5.37 -13.61
CA VAL A 71 -11.19 -5.81 -12.29
C VAL A 71 -10.29 -6.94 -11.82
N VAL A 72 -9.85 -6.87 -10.57
CA VAL A 72 -9.12 -7.94 -9.88
C VAL A 72 -10.06 -8.68 -8.96
N TRP A 73 -10.10 -10.00 -9.08
CA TRP A 73 -10.76 -10.87 -8.13
C TRP A 73 -9.74 -11.43 -7.13
N ASP A 74 -9.76 -10.91 -5.90
CA ASP A 74 -8.93 -11.41 -4.81
C ASP A 74 -9.57 -12.66 -4.17
N ARG A 75 -9.50 -13.79 -4.88
CA ARG A 75 -10.10 -15.07 -4.48
C ARG A 75 -9.31 -15.81 -3.41
N ASP A 76 -8.02 -15.50 -3.28
CA ASP A 76 -7.11 -16.19 -2.38
C ASP A 76 -6.88 -15.41 -1.06
N SER A 77 -7.65 -14.35 -0.85
CA SER A 77 -7.62 -13.56 0.38
C SER A 77 -8.15 -14.36 1.57
N PHE A 78 -7.47 -14.22 2.68
CA PHE A 78 -7.89 -14.80 3.96
C PHE A 78 -7.74 -13.76 5.09
N PRO A 79 -8.49 -13.89 6.19
CA PRO A 79 -8.35 -12.97 7.33
C PRO A 79 -6.93 -12.96 7.86
N ARG A 80 -6.27 -11.80 7.75
CA ARG A 80 -4.91 -11.56 8.24
C ARG A 80 -4.78 -10.10 8.63
N TYR A 81 -3.79 -9.81 9.44
CA TYR A 81 -3.40 -8.44 9.75
C TYR A 81 -1.90 -8.24 9.52
N ARG A 82 -1.52 -7.03 9.27
CA ARG A 82 -0.15 -6.58 9.30
C ARG A 82 0.00 -5.59 10.45
N PHE A 83 1.02 -5.79 11.28
CA PHE A 83 1.35 -4.87 12.34
C PHE A 83 2.54 -4.01 11.87
N SER A 84 2.25 -2.78 11.50
CA SER A 84 3.23 -1.79 11.05
C SER A 84 3.31 -0.67 12.09
N ILE A 85 4.52 -0.28 12.48
CA ILE A 85 4.76 0.79 13.44
C ILE A 85 5.58 1.84 12.73
N ASP A 86 4.98 3.02 12.56
CA ASP A 86 5.58 4.13 11.83
C ASP A 86 6.40 5.05 12.75
N ASP A 87 7.10 6.03 12.18
CA ASP A 87 7.79 7.12 12.87
C ASP A 87 8.87 6.67 13.85
N ASN A 88 9.62 5.62 13.50
CA ASN A 88 10.61 5.04 14.38
C ASN A 88 12.04 5.31 13.90
N SER A 89 12.90 5.70 14.81
CA SER A 89 14.38 5.57 14.77
C SER A 89 14.97 5.84 16.15
N PHE A 90 14.13 6.31 17.08
CA PHE A 90 14.55 6.64 18.44
C PHE A 90 15.17 5.44 19.18
N PHE A 91 14.67 4.23 18.94
CA PHE A 91 15.23 3.03 19.59
C PHE A 91 16.61 2.68 19.06
N LEU A 92 16.89 2.89 17.75
CA LEU A 92 18.21 2.69 17.16
C LEU A 92 19.22 3.69 17.74
N ARG A 93 18.80 4.97 17.85
CA ARG A 93 19.57 6.01 18.51
C ARG A 93 19.87 5.65 19.97
N ASP A 94 18.87 5.19 20.74
CA ASP A 94 19.03 4.79 22.14
C ASP A 94 20.04 3.64 22.26
N ILE A 95 19.95 2.63 21.42
CA ILE A 95 20.91 1.52 21.39
C ILE A 95 22.31 2.02 21.02
N HIS A 96 22.42 2.92 20.03
CA HIS A 96 23.70 3.51 19.64
C HIS A 96 24.33 4.30 20.77
N GLN A 97 23.58 5.14 21.46
CA GLN A 97 24.10 5.99 22.54
C GLN A 97 24.46 5.19 23.78
N LYS A 98 23.63 4.23 24.17
CA LYS A 98 23.82 3.43 25.39
C LYS A 98 24.74 2.21 25.21
N GLN A 99 25.05 1.87 23.97
CA GLN A 99 25.97 0.76 23.66
C GLN A 99 25.59 -0.57 24.34
N TYR A 100 24.31 -0.89 24.37
CA TYR A 100 23.79 -2.12 24.98
C TYR A 100 24.51 -3.38 24.49
N ARG A 101 24.56 -4.44 25.32
CA ARG A 101 25.17 -5.73 24.94
C ARG A 101 24.30 -6.47 23.93
N SER A 102 22.98 -6.37 24.05
CA SER A 102 21.97 -6.97 23.16
C SER A 102 21.01 -5.88 22.67
N LEU A 103 20.43 -6.08 21.49
CA LEU A 103 19.31 -5.28 21.00
C LEU A 103 18.16 -5.23 22.00
N PHE A 104 17.94 -6.35 22.68
CA PHE A 104 16.83 -6.55 23.60
C PHE A 104 17.08 -6.05 25.03
N ASP A 105 18.21 -5.40 25.26
CA ASP A 105 18.43 -4.58 26.45
C ASP A 105 17.74 -3.20 26.29
N SER A 106 17.40 -2.83 25.05
CA SER A 106 16.52 -1.70 24.79
C SER A 106 15.09 -2.02 25.22
N PHE A 107 14.51 -1.15 26.03
CA PHE A 107 13.12 -1.29 26.48
C PHE A 107 12.14 -1.51 25.32
N TYR A 108 12.29 -0.76 24.23
CA TYR A 108 11.40 -0.84 23.07
C TYR A 108 11.43 -2.22 22.40
N LEU A 109 12.64 -2.73 22.08
CA LEU A 109 12.77 -4.05 21.46
C LEU A 109 12.44 -5.19 22.41
N ALA A 110 12.74 -5.04 23.72
CA ALA A 110 12.32 -6.00 24.74
C ALA A 110 10.78 -6.12 24.81
N MET A 111 10.07 -4.98 24.73
CA MET A 111 8.60 -4.96 24.68
C MET A 111 8.07 -5.67 23.44
N LEU A 112 8.60 -5.38 22.24
CA LEU A 112 8.17 -6.05 21.00
C LEU A 112 8.43 -7.56 21.07
N ARG A 113 9.60 -7.97 21.59
CA ARG A 113 9.92 -9.39 21.78
C ARG A 113 8.94 -10.08 22.73
N LYS A 114 8.59 -9.42 23.84
CA LYS A 114 7.58 -9.96 24.77
C LYS A 114 6.21 -10.12 24.11
N LEU A 115 5.74 -9.14 23.34
CA LEU A 115 4.48 -9.23 22.60
C LEU A 115 4.52 -10.37 21.56
N HIS A 116 5.65 -10.56 20.89
CA HIS A 116 5.83 -11.69 20.00
C HIS A 116 5.76 -13.04 20.76
N GLN A 117 6.44 -13.16 21.89
CA GLN A 117 6.45 -14.38 22.69
C GLN A 117 5.08 -14.71 23.29
N ASP A 118 4.36 -13.72 23.76
CA ASP A 118 3.06 -13.90 24.42
C ASP A 118 1.92 -14.15 23.41
N TYR A 119 1.98 -13.54 22.21
CA TYR A 119 0.85 -13.48 21.28
C TYR A 119 1.19 -13.88 19.84
N GLY A 120 2.44 -14.18 19.55
CA GLY A 120 2.88 -14.51 18.17
C GLY A 120 2.86 -13.32 17.19
N VAL A 121 2.81 -12.08 17.69
CA VAL A 121 2.74 -10.88 16.86
C VAL A 121 4.02 -10.73 16.05
N LYS A 122 3.89 -10.39 14.77
CA LYS A 122 5.00 -10.04 13.87
C LYS A 122 4.93 -8.56 13.54
N PHE A 123 6.07 -7.90 13.57
CA PHE A 123 6.18 -6.45 13.41
C PHE A 123 6.96 -6.06 12.16
N THR A 124 6.53 -5.00 11.50
CA THR A 124 7.35 -4.20 10.61
C THR A 124 7.51 -2.81 11.22
N VAL A 125 8.74 -2.39 11.47
CA VAL A 125 9.05 -1.08 12.04
C VAL A 125 9.58 -0.19 10.92
N ASN A 126 8.82 0.85 10.59
CA ASN A 126 9.17 1.81 9.54
C ASN A 126 10.05 2.90 10.15
N ILE A 127 11.27 3.06 9.60
CA ILE A 127 12.31 3.89 10.20
C ILE A 127 12.72 5.06 9.30
N TYR A 128 13.13 6.14 9.95
CA TYR A 128 13.81 7.28 9.31
C TYR A 128 15.30 7.01 9.14
N TYR A 129 15.92 7.68 8.16
CA TYR A 129 17.36 7.69 8.04
C TYR A 129 18.03 8.46 9.18
N THR A 130 17.47 9.63 9.55
CA THR A 130 18.06 10.51 10.58
C THR A 130 17.02 10.97 11.60
N THR A 131 17.52 11.38 12.77
CA THR A 131 16.72 11.98 13.84
C THR A 131 17.11 13.46 14.05
N ALA A 132 16.24 14.22 14.69
CA ALA A 132 16.42 15.67 14.89
C ALA A 132 17.66 16.04 15.72
N ASP A 133 18.19 15.13 16.52
CA ASP A 133 19.38 15.32 17.37
C ASP A 133 20.70 14.89 16.69
N GLY A 134 20.65 14.64 15.37
CA GLY A 134 21.86 14.37 14.58
C GLY A 134 22.32 12.92 14.52
N PHE A 135 21.58 11.97 15.13
CA PHE A 135 21.82 10.55 14.85
C PHE A 135 21.35 10.21 13.44
N ASP A 136 22.13 9.40 12.73
CA ASP A 136 21.73 8.77 11.47
C ASP A 136 22.06 7.28 11.44
N LEU A 137 21.44 6.55 10.51
CA LEU A 137 21.59 5.11 10.41
C LEU A 137 23.02 4.66 10.07
N ALA A 138 23.84 5.50 9.45
CA ALA A 138 25.24 5.14 9.16
C ALA A 138 26.08 5.01 10.43
N GLN A 139 25.68 5.68 11.52
CA GLN A 139 26.32 5.58 12.82
C GLN A 139 25.97 4.29 13.58
N PHE A 140 24.86 3.63 13.19
CA PHE A 140 24.43 2.41 13.90
C PHE A 140 25.35 1.25 13.62
N SER A 141 25.82 0.57 14.69
CA SER A 141 26.78 -0.53 14.59
C SER A 141 26.17 -1.79 13.97
N ASP A 142 26.95 -2.52 13.19
CA ASP A 142 26.60 -3.83 12.64
C ASP A 142 26.85 -5.00 13.60
N ARG A 143 27.36 -4.74 14.81
CA ARG A 143 27.64 -5.78 15.82
C ARG A 143 26.43 -6.61 16.21
N TYR A 144 25.23 -6.08 16.03
CA TYR A 144 23.95 -6.74 16.34
C TYR A 144 23.38 -7.53 15.16
N LYS A 145 24.09 -7.63 14.04
CA LYS A 145 23.59 -8.26 12.81
C LYS A 145 23.11 -9.70 13.01
N GLY A 146 23.77 -10.43 13.93
CA GLY A 146 23.34 -11.77 14.33
C GLY A 146 21.96 -11.77 14.97
N GLU A 147 21.73 -10.88 15.94
CA GLU A 147 20.45 -10.77 16.65
C GLU A 147 19.31 -10.34 15.71
N TRP A 148 19.58 -9.40 14.78
CA TRP A 148 18.63 -9.03 13.75
C TRP A 148 18.22 -10.22 12.87
N ARG A 149 19.20 -11.01 12.43
CA ARG A 149 18.95 -12.21 11.64
C ARG A 149 18.11 -13.21 12.40
N ASP A 150 18.42 -13.42 13.68
CA ASP A 150 17.78 -14.44 14.52
C ASP A 150 16.30 -14.08 14.86
N CYS A 151 15.90 -12.81 14.73
CA CYS A 151 14.52 -12.37 14.91
C CYS A 151 13.81 -11.99 13.60
N ALA A 152 14.43 -12.21 12.45
CA ALA A 152 13.92 -11.75 11.16
C ALA A 152 12.60 -12.40 10.70
N ASP A 153 12.15 -13.47 11.30
CA ASP A 153 10.86 -14.10 11.03
C ASP A 153 9.67 -13.34 11.63
N TRP A 154 9.90 -12.51 12.66
CA TRP A 154 8.86 -11.77 13.35
C TRP A 154 9.11 -10.25 13.46
N LEU A 155 10.36 -9.79 13.26
CA LEU A 155 10.71 -8.37 13.33
C LEU A 155 11.43 -7.94 12.05
N LYS A 156 10.81 -7.02 11.32
CA LYS A 156 11.37 -6.43 10.10
C LYS A 156 11.55 -4.93 10.26
N LEU A 157 12.49 -4.39 9.51
CA LEU A 157 12.69 -2.96 9.34
C LEU A 157 12.30 -2.57 7.92
N ALA A 158 11.70 -1.40 7.76
CA ALA A 158 11.31 -0.87 6.46
C ALA A 158 11.61 0.65 6.38
N PHE A 159 11.71 1.15 5.16
CA PHE A 159 11.79 2.57 4.90
C PHE A 159 10.52 3.31 5.35
N HIS A 160 10.66 4.48 5.98
CA HIS A 160 9.56 5.40 6.23
C HIS A 160 9.79 6.75 5.53
N ALA A 161 10.86 7.44 5.86
CA ALA A 161 11.34 8.64 5.20
C ALA A 161 12.82 8.90 5.52
N HIS A 162 13.37 9.99 4.94
CA HIS A 162 14.69 10.46 5.34
C HIS A 162 14.71 10.98 6.79
N ALA A 163 13.69 11.76 7.17
CA ALA A 163 13.52 12.33 8.50
C ALA A 163 12.04 12.57 8.79
N ASP A 164 11.71 12.81 10.06
CA ASP A 164 10.35 13.22 10.49
C ASP A 164 9.94 14.56 9.88
N LYS A 165 10.87 15.49 9.74
CA LYS A 165 10.62 16.81 9.16
C LYS A 165 11.42 17.04 7.87
N PRO A 166 10.89 17.84 6.94
CA PRO A 166 9.60 18.54 6.98
C PRO A 166 8.42 17.58 6.87
N ASP A 167 7.23 18.07 7.27
CA ASP A 167 5.97 17.37 7.02
C ASP A 167 5.80 17.11 5.51
N ARG A 168 5.25 15.93 5.16
CA ARG A 168 4.93 15.53 3.78
C ARG A 168 6.10 15.65 2.81
N PRO A 169 7.30 15.11 3.14
CA PRO A 169 8.53 15.39 2.41
C PRO A 169 8.49 14.96 0.93
N TYR A 170 7.55 14.07 0.58
CA TYR A 170 7.44 13.50 -0.77
C TYR A 170 6.19 13.92 -1.53
N GLU A 171 5.31 14.73 -0.93
CA GLU A 171 4.04 15.14 -1.55
C GLU A 171 4.25 15.80 -2.91
N ASP A 172 5.19 16.74 -3.00
CA ASP A 172 5.53 17.47 -4.22
C ASP A 172 6.95 17.19 -4.74
N ALA A 173 7.70 16.34 -4.04
CA ALA A 173 9.07 16.01 -4.43
C ALA A 173 9.08 15.19 -5.74
N PRO A 174 10.12 15.36 -6.56
CA PRO A 174 10.30 14.50 -7.73
C PRO A 174 10.57 13.05 -7.29
N PRO A 175 10.18 12.07 -8.11
CA PRO A 175 10.35 10.64 -7.78
C PRO A 175 11.76 10.27 -7.33
N GLU A 176 12.77 10.86 -7.95
CA GLU A 176 14.19 10.61 -7.69
C GLU A 176 14.57 10.92 -6.23
N LYS A 177 13.95 11.93 -5.61
CA LYS A 177 14.17 12.29 -4.20
C LYS A 177 13.70 11.19 -3.28
N LEU A 178 12.45 10.73 -3.45
CA LEU A 178 11.90 9.62 -2.66
C LEU A 178 12.73 8.35 -2.83
N ILE A 179 13.10 8.03 -4.05
CA ILE A 179 13.83 6.82 -4.38
C ILE A 179 15.26 6.85 -3.82
N ALA A 180 15.94 7.98 -3.89
CA ALA A 180 17.27 8.14 -3.28
C ALA A 180 17.23 7.95 -1.76
N ASP A 181 16.22 8.50 -1.09
CA ASP A 181 16.05 8.33 0.36
C ASP A 181 15.64 6.88 0.72
N PHE A 182 14.79 6.26 -0.09
CA PHE A 182 14.41 4.86 0.04
C PHE A 182 15.62 3.93 -0.06
N ASP A 183 16.41 4.08 -1.12
CA ASP A 183 17.59 3.24 -1.38
C ASP A 183 18.62 3.42 -0.26
N ARG A 184 18.82 4.65 0.23
CA ARG A 184 19.73 4.96 1.35
C ARG A 184 19.33 4.25 2.64
N VAL A 185 18.05 4.28 3.01
CA VAL A 185 17.57 3.56 4.22
C VAL A 185 17.69 2.05 4.05
N ALA A 186 17.30 1.51 2.90
CA ALA A 186 17.41 0.09 2.60
C ALA A 186 18.86 -0.39 2.66
N GLU A 187 19.80 0.36 2.09
CA GLU A 187 21.24 0.07 2.15
C GLU A 187 21.73 -0.02 3.61
N GLN A 188 21.34 0.93 4.46
CA GLN A 188 21.75 0.90 5.86
C GLN A 188 21.13 -0.28 6.62
N ILE A 189 19.87 -0.60 6.39
CA ILE A 189 19.25 -1.80 6.99
C ILE A 189 20.03 -3.07 6.56
N HIS A 190 20.34 -3.20 5.29
CA HIS A 190 21.14 -4.33 4.80
C HIS A 190 22.53 -4.39 5.42
N ARG A 191 23.16 -3.23 5.66
CA ARG A 191 24.47 -3.13 6.29
C ARG A 191 24.44 -3.62 7.73
N PHE A 192 23.55 -3.05 8.57
CA PHE A 192 23.59 -3.33 10.03
C PHE A 192 22.69 -4.49 10.46
N ALA A 193 21.63 -4.83 9.73
CA ALA A 193 20.68 -5.87 10.11
C ALA A 193 20.67 -7.07 9.15
N GLY A 194 21.07 -6.89 7.89
CA GLY A 194 21.03 -7.92 6.85
C GLY A 194 19.76 -7.91 6.02
N ALA A 195 19.83 -8.47 4.82
CA ALA A 195 18.73 -8.47 3.86
C ALA A 195 17.45 -9.18 4.39
N GLN A 196 17.62 -10.21 5.20
CA GLN A 196 16.49 -10.95 5.78
C GLN A 196 15.70 -10.13 6.81
N SER A 197 16.28 -9.08 7.38
CA SER A 197 15.60 -8.18 8.33
C SER A 197 14.91 -7.01 7.66
N TYR A 198 15.11 -6.83 6.35
CA TYR A 198 14.41 -5.82 5.55
C TYR A 198 13.05 -6.31 5.07
N ALA A 199 12.08 -5.41 5.03
CA ALA A 199 10.82 -5.58 4.31
C ALA A 199 10.51 -4.33 3.49
N PRO A 200 9.94 -4.46 2.29
CA PRO A 200 9.41 -3.32 1.58
C PRO A 200 8.32 -2.63 2.43
N PRO A 201 8.29 -1.29 2.49
CA PRO A 201 7.28 -0.56 3.22
C PRO A 201 5.88 -0.77 2.62
N THR A 202 4.86 -0.61 3.45
CA THR A 202 3.47 -0.50 3.01
C THR A 202 2.90 0.89 3.28
N VAL A 203 3.72 1.80 3.76
CA VAL A 203 3.35 3.20 3.98
C VAL A 203 4.57 4.07 3.69
N ILE A 204 4.38 5.12 2.93
CA ILE A 204 5.33 6.22 2.79
C ILE A 204 4.91 7.29 3.79
N HIS A 205 5.86 7.97 4.42
CA HIS A 205 5.59 8.99 5.44
C HIS A 205 4.50 9.98 4.98
N TRP A 206 3.49 10.18 5.84
CA TRP A 206 2.24 10.90 5.56
C TRP A 206 1.30 10.23 4.53
N GLY A 207 1.64 9.05 3.97
CA GLY A 207 0.87 8.47 2.86
C GLY A 207 0.77 9.40 1.65
N MET A 208 1.82 10.23 1.43
CA MET A 208 1.83 11.23 0.37
C MET A 208 3.08 11.08 -0.49
N THR A 209 2.86 10.90 -1.78
CA THR A 209 3.88 10.96 -2.82
C THR A 209 3.23 11.19 -4.17
N ARG A 210 3.98 11.63 -5.16
CA ARG A 210 3.51 11.70 -6.54
C ARG A 210 3.22 10.30 -7.09
N GLN A 211 2.24 10.19 -7.95
CA GLN A 211 1.86 8.91 -8.58
C GLN A 211 2.99 8.34 -9.45
N GLU A 212 3.80 9.21 -10.06
CA GLU A 212 4.98 8.82 -10.84
C GLU A 212 6.03 8.07 -10.00
N SER A 213 5.99 8.20 -8.68
CA SER A 213 6.86 7.45 -7.76
C SER A 213 6.42 6.01 -7.55
N LEU A 214 5.17 5.67 -7.84
CA LEU A 214 4.61 4.33 -7.54
C LEU A 214 5.31 3.22 -8.33
N LYS A 215 5.56 3.42 -9.62
CA LYS A 215 6.26 2.42 -10.45
C LYS A 215 7.70 2.19 -9.99
N PRO A 216 8.54 3.22 -9.75
CA PRO A 216 9.86 3.04 -9.13
C PRO A 216 9.85 2.34 -7.77
N LEU A 217 8.82 2.57 -6.94
CA LEU A 217 8.63 1.83 -5.69
C LEU A 217 8.30 0.35 -5.93
N PHE A 218 7.42 0.06 -6.90
CA PHE A 218 7.11 -1.33 -7.29
C PHE A 218 8.36 -2.09 -7.77
N GLU A 219 9.23 -1.47 -8.54
CA GLU A 219 10.49 -2.04 -9.03
C GLU A 219 11.44 -2.39 -7.86
N ARG A 220 11.29 -1.71 -6.71
CA ARG A 220 12.01 -1.98 -5.45
C ARG A 220 11.31 -2.94 -4.49
N GLY A 221 10.27 -3.60 -4.96
CA GLY A 221 9.58 -4.64 -4.20
C GLY A 221 8.36 -4.18 -3.40
N VAL A 222 8.00 -2.90 -3.44
CA VAL A 222 6.73 -2.44 -2.86
C VAL A 222 5.57 -3.05 -3.65
N ARG A 223 4.64 -3.72 -2.96
CA ARG A 223 3.52 -4.43 -3.60
C ARG A 223 2.16 -3.92 -3.14
N ALA A 224 2.13 -3.23 -2.02
CA ALA A 224 0.93 -2.63 -1.49
C ALA A 224 1.30 -1.37 -0.70
N LEU A 225 0.46 -0.36 -0.78
CA LEU A 225 0.54 0.84 0.03
C LEU A 225 -0.79 1.04 0.75
N SER A 226 -0.73 1.38 2.02
CA SER A 226 -1.89 1.76 2.83
C SER A 226 -1.96 3.27 3.00
N GLY A 227 -3.17 3.80 2.91
CA GLY A 227 -3.49 5.20 3.20
C GLY A 227 -4.75 5.28 4.04
N TYR A 228 -5.09 6.47 4.50
CA TYR A 228 -6.34 6.67 5.23
C TYR A 228 -7.48 7.10 4.32
N PHE A 229 -7.18 7.79 3.22
CA PHE A 229 -8.19 8.32 2.32
C PHE A 229 -9.32 9.04 3.06
N VAL A 230 -8.96 9.81 4.10
CA VAL A 230 -9.91 10.54 4.92
C VAL A 230 -10.14 11.94 4.38
N LYS A 231 -11.36 12.43 4.53
CA LYS A 231 -11.71 13.78 4.13
C LYS A 231 -11.46 14.76 5.26
N TRP A 232 -10.54 15.70 5.04
CA TRP A 232 -10.20 16.76 5.98
C TRP A 232 -10.29 18.12 5.29
N GLY A 233 -11.01 19.08 5.90
CA GLY A 233 -11.15 20.41 5.29
C GLY A 233 -11.77 20.41 3.89
N GLY A 234 -12.61 19.42 3.57
CA GLY A 234 -13.32 19.32 2.29
C GLY A 234 -12.56 18.55 1.19
N ARG A 235 -11.33 18.13 1.40
CA ARG A 235 -10.55 17.31 0.45
C ARG A 235 -9.97 16.07 1.13
N TYR A 236 -9.65 15.05 0.33
CA TYR A 236 -9.02 13.84 0.83
C TYR A 236 -7.54 14.07 1.17
N ASP A 237 -7.09 13.39 2.20
CA ASP A 237 -5.72 13.42 2.70
C ASP A 237 -5.18 12.00 2.94
N VAL A 238 -3.85 11.87 3.09
CA VAL A 238 -3.14 10.58 3.24
C VAL A 238 -3.55 9.60 2.12
N ASN A 239 -3.52 10.11 0.88
CA ASN A 239 -4.17 9.51 -0.28
C ASN A 239 -3.26 9.33 -1.49
N TYR A 240 -1.92 9.41 -1.31
CA TYR A 240 -0.92 9.30 -2.40
C TYR A 240 -1.21 10.22 -3.60
N ARG A 241 -1.80 11.39 -3.34
CA ARG A 241 -2.21 12.38 -4.36
C ARG A 241 -3.17 11.84 -5.42
N PHE A 242 -3.92 10.81 -5.13
CA PHE A 242 -5.06 10.45 -5.97
C PHE A 242 -6.12 11.54 -5.92
N ASP A 243 -6.82 11.70 -7.03
CA ASP A 243 -7.94 12.63 -7.11
C ASP A 243 -9.10 12.25 -6.16
N ASP A 244 -10.07 13.16 -6.01
CA ASP A 244 -11.19 12.96 -5.10
C ASP A 244 -12.09 11.79 -5.51
N THR A 245 -12.16 11.44 -6.80
CA THR A 245 -12.96 10.32 -7.30
C THR A 245 -12.37 8.99 -6.84
N ILE A 246 -11.08 8.79 -7.11
CA ILE A 246 -10.34 7.59 -6.68
C ILE A 246 -10.27 7.52 -5.15
N SER A 247 -9.95 8.65 -4.49
CA SER A 247 -9.89 8.71 -3.03
C SER A 247 -11.24 8.42 -2.38
N GLY A 248 -12.35 8.90 -2.96
CA GLY A 248 -13.70 8.61 -2.52
C GLY A 248 -14.05 7.13 -2.68
N TYR A 249 -13.63 6.51 -3.75
CA TYR A 249 -13.75 5.06 -3.94
C TYR A 249 -12.95 4.30 -2.87
N LEU A 250 -11.66 4.59 -2.72
CA LEU A 250 -10.77 3.91 -1.77
C LEU A 250 -11.20 4.08 -0.32
N SER A 251 -11.82 5.22 0.04
CA SER A 251 -12.36 5.43 1.40
C SER A 251 -13.49 4.46 1.78
N GLN A 252 -14.07 3.77 0.81
CA GLN A 252 -15.19 2.86 0.98
C GLN A 252 -14.87 1.40 0.62
N HIS A 253 -13.65 1.13 0.11
CA HIS A 253 -13.23 -0.17 -0.39
C HIS A 253 -11.92 -0.62 0.26
N ASP A 254 -11.74 -1.92 0.45
CA ASP A 254 -10.58 -2.47 1.17
C ASP A 254 -9.29 -2.42 0.33
N CYS A 255 -9.40 -2.59 -0.98
CA CYS A 255 -8.25 -2.56 -1.88
C CYS A 255 -8.60 -2.10 -3.30
N TRP A 256 -7.58 -1.60 -3.96
CA TRP A 256 -7.64 -1.15 -5.34
C TRP A 256 -6.28 -1.41 -6.00
N LYS A 257 -6.31 -1.83 -7.25
CA LYS A 257 -5.10 -2.10 -8.03
C LYS A 257 -4.78 -0.91 -8.91
N HIS A 258 -3.62 -0.28 -8.69
CA HIS A 258 -3.07 0.69 -9.62
C HIS A 258 -2.30 -0.03 -10.73
N PHE A 259 -3.00 -0.32 -11.83
CA PHE A 259 -2.47 -1.17 -12.91
C PHE A 259 -1.23 -0.60 -13.61
N GLU A 260 -1.06 0.72 -13.65
CA GLU A 260 0.08 1.38 -14.31
C GLU A 260 1.38 1.17 -13.54
N SER A 261 1.33 1.18 -12.22
CA SER A 261 2.50 0.95 -11.37
C SER A 261 2.69 -0.51 -10.99
N GLY A 262 1.60 -1.25 -10.88
CA GLY A 262 1.59 -2.63 -10.39
C GLY A 262 1.29 -2.77 -8.88
N ILE A 263 1.19 -1.63 -8.12
CA ILE A 263 0.84 -1.60 -6.69
C ILE A 263 -0.66 -1.76 -6.50
#